data_613a70c9f6522d6bd7d718e4dc92c860
#
_entry.id   613a70c9f6522d6bd7d718e4dc92c860
#
_cell.length_a   1.000
_cell.length_b   1.000
_cell.length_c   1.000
_cell.angle_alpha   90.00
_cell.angle_beta   90.00
_cell.angle_gamma   90.00
#
_symmetry.space_group_name_H-M   'P 1'
#
loop_
_entity.id
_entity.type
_entity.pdbx_description
1 polymer ?
#
loop_
_entity_poly.entity_id
_entity_poly.type
_entity_poly.pdbx_seq_one_letter_code
_entity_poly.pdbx_strand_id
1 'polypeptide(L)'
;MKTKTEYRMEKGLHKIAEKIYWNFGDNFGYAFQGAPLTMFVYDFDKDTFHEKEVLKIRLWQDKYHIFKRLPTGNYKTLGATAEADKLYSYIKKACNV
;
A
#
# COMPACT_ATOMS: atom_id res chain seq x y z
N MET A 1 -10.82 15.11 13.90
CA MET A 1 -9.52 15.10 14.63
C MET A 1 -8.98 13.68 14.65
N LYS A 2 -7.67 13.51 14.37
CA LYS A 2 -7.04 12.20 14.37
C LYS A 2 -6.71 11.74 15.77
N THR A 3 -6.90 10.45 16.04
CA THR A 3 -6.50 9.84 17.31
C THR A 3 -5.00 9.55 17.30
N LYS A 4 -4.44 9.23 18.47
CA LYS A 4 -3.03 8.80 18.56
C LYS A 4 -2.79 7.54 17.75
N THR A 5 -3.75 6.62 17.74
CA THR A 5 -3.66 5.39 16.93
C THR A 5 -3.59 5.70 15.45
N GLU A 6 -4.43 6.61 14.95
CA GLU A 6 -4.42 7.02 13.55
C GLU A 6 -3.07 7.62 13.15
N TYR A 7 -2.51 8.52 13.98
CA TYR A 7 -1.18 9.10 13.72
C TYR A 7 -0.10 8.02 13.64
N ARG A 8 -0.12 7.08 14.58
CA ARG A 8 0.85 5.99 14.60
C ARG A 8 0.73 5.12 13.35
N MET A 9 -0.48 4.81 12.93
CA MET A 9 -0.72 3.98 11.76
C MET A 9 -0.35 4.70 10.46
N GLU A 10 -0.63 6.00 10.35
CA GLU A 10 -0.18 6.79 9.21
C GLU A 10 1.35 6.83 9.14
N LYS A 11 2.00 6.99 10.28
CA LYS A 11 3.47 6.96 10.36
C LYS A 11 4.00 5.60 9.90
N GLY A 12 3.31 4.52 10.26
CA GLY A 12 3.63 3.17 9.79
C GLY A 12 3.55 3.04 8.29
N LEU A 13 2.51 3.62 7.65
CA LEU A 13 2.40 3.63 6.19
C LEU A 13 3.55 4.39 5.54
N HIS A 14 3.94 5.53 6.09
CA HIS A 14 5.07 6.30 5.54
C HIS A 14 6.38 5.51 5.63
N LYS A 15 6.60 4.78 6.72
CA LYS A 15 7.78 3.92 6.86
C LYS A 15 7.76 2.77 5.85
N ILE A 16 6.60 2.20 5.60
CA ILE A 16 6.45 1.15 4.58
C ILE A 16 6.72 1.71 3.20
N ALA A 17 6.26 2.91 2.89
CA ALA A 17 6.54 3.58 1.63
C ALA A 17 8.05 3.74 1.42
N GLU A 18 8.80 4.14 2.46
CA GLU A 18 10.25 4.21 2.39
C GLU A 18 10.88 2.84 2.09
N LYS A 19 10.39 1.77 2.72
CA LYS A 19 10.88 0.41 2.45
C LYS A 19 10.62 -0.01 1.02
N ILE A 20 9.46 0.35 0.46
CA ILE A 20 9.14 0.08 -0.94
C ILE A 20 10.12 0.83 -1.85
N TYR A 21 10.34 2.10 -1.57
CA TYR A 21 11.27 2.94 -2.34
C TYR A 21 12.68 2.33 -2.40
N TRP A 22 13.18 1.86 -1.25
CA TRP A 22 14.56 1.37 -1.16
C TRP A 22 14.73 -0.09 -1.56
N ASN A 23 13.70 -0.93 -1.42
CA ASN A 23 13.85 -2.38 -1.54
C ASN A 23 13.14 -3.01 -2.74
N PHE A 24 12.14 -2.34 -3.32
CA PHE A 24 11.34 -2.93 -4.41
C PHE A 24 11.89 -2.63 -5.80
N GLY A 25 12.91 -1.79 -5.91
CA GLY A 25 13.51 -1.43 -7.18
C GLY A 25 12.73 -0.31 -7.90
N ASP A 26 13.22 0.04 -9.09
CA ASP A 26 12.70 1.19 -9.84
C ASP A 26 11.33 0.95 -10.47
N ASN A 27 10.85 -0.29 -10.48
CA ASN A 27 9.59 -0.65 -11.13
C ASN A 27 8.37 -0.39 -10.25
N PHE A 28 8.58 -0.09 -8.97
CA PHE A 28 7.48 0.14 -8.04
C PHE A 28 7.50 1.55 -7.49
N GLY A 29 6.30 2.11 -7.34
CA GLY A 29 6.12 3.41 -6.74
C GLY A 29 4.91 3.41 -5.82
N TYR A 30 4.70 4.52 -5.14
CA TYR A 30 3.56 4.66 -4.25
C TYR A 30 3.01 6.09 -4.31
N ALA A 31 1.76 6.24 -3.88
CA ALA A 31 1.13 7.54 -3.70
C ALA A 31 0.19 7.49 -2.50
N PHE A 32 0.02 8.62 -1.86
CA PHE A 32 -0.93 8.77 -0.75
C PHE A 32 -2.09 9.64 -1.16
N GLN A 33 -3.28 9.34 -0.66
CA GLN A 33 -4.48 10.09 -0.99
C GLN A 33 -5.50 10.01 0.13
N GLY A 34 -6.21 11.11 0.34
CA GLY A 34 -7.44 11.15 1.09
C GLY A 34 -7.34 11.14 2.60
N ALA A 35 -8.51 11.18 3.23
CA ALA A 35 -8.72 11.05 4.66
C ALA A 35 -9.91 10.11 4.87
N PRO A 36 -9.73 8.94 5.50
CA PRO A 36 -8.48 8.43 6.07
C PRO A 36 -7.40 8.20 5.01
N LEU A 37 -6.14 8.25 5.45
CA LEU A 37 -5.01 8.11 4.55
C LEU A 37 -5.04 6.77 3.85
N THR A 38 -4.89 6.80 2.53
CA THR A 38 -4.85 5.61 1.68
C THR A 38 -3.55 5.61 0.91
N MET A 39 -2.86 4.47 0.88
CA MET A 39 -1.64 4.30 0.09
C MET A 39 -1.95 3.43 -1.12
N PHE A 40 -1.52 3.88 -2.28
CA PHE A 40 -1.58 3.09 -3.51
C PHE A 40 -0.19 2.66 -3.89
N VAL A 41 -0.04 1.42 -4.33
CA VAL A 41 1.22 0.88 -4.84
C VAL A 41 1.07 0.67 -6.33
N TYR A 42 2.04 1.17 -7.08
CA TYR A 42 2.04 1.12 -8.55
C TYR A 42 3.20 0.28 -9.07
N ASP A 43 2.93 -0.43 -10.14
CA ASP A 43 3.94 -1.12 -10.94
C ASP A 43 4.17 -0.28 -12.20
N PHE A 44 5.40 0.13 -12.44
CA PHE A 44 5.78 0.96 -13.57
C PHE A 44 6.48 0.12 -14.63
N ASP A 45 5.92 0.10 -15.82
CA ASP A 45 6.52 -0.57 -16.98
C ASP A 45 7.39 0.42 -17.73
N LYS A 46 8.71 0.21 -17.70
CA LYS A 46 9.68 1.10 -18.35
C LYS A 46 9.59 1.07 -19.88
N ASP A 47 9.14 -0.04 -20.45
CA ASP A 47 9.07 -0.18 -21.90
C ASP A 47 7.89 0.60 -22.49
N THR A 48 6.77 0.63 -21.79
CA THR A 48 5.56 1.33 -22.25
C THR A 48 5.34 2.67 -21.56
N PHE A 49 6.10 2.97 -20.50
CA PHE A 49 5.94 4.15 -19.65
C PHE A 49 4.56 4.22 -19.00
N HIS A 50 3.94 3.06 -18.75
CA HIS A 50 2.64 2.99 -18.08
C HIS A 50 2.80 2.64 -16.60
N GLU A 51 2.05 3.35 -15.76
CA GLU A 51 1.89 3.00 -14.35
C GLU A 51 0.59 2.23 -14.20
N LYS A 52 0.65 1.16 -13.43
CA LYS A 52 -0.52 0.33 -13.13
C LYS A 52 -0.65 0.19 -11.62
N GLU A 53 -1.80 0.60 -11.09
CA GLU A 53 -2.10 0.38 -9.68
C GLU A 53 -2.25 -1.12 -9.42
N VAL A 54 -1.51 -1.62 -8.44
CA VAL A 54 -1.56 -3.05 -8.10
C VAL A 54 -2.14 -3.30 -6.72
N LEU A 55 -1.93 -2.39 -5.78
CA LEU A 55 -2.43 -2.52 -4.40
C LEU A 55 -2.99 -1.20 -3.89
N LYS A 56 -3.95 -1.33 -2.98
CA LYS A 56 -4.51 -0.21 -2.23
C LYS A 56 -4.52 -0.60 -0.75
N ILE A 57 -3.94 0.23 0.08
CA ILE A 57 -3.94 0.03 1.53
C ILE A 57 -4.69 1.17 2.17
N ARG A 58 -5.77 0.84 2.88
CA ARG A 58 -6.64 1.82 3.52
C ARG A 58 -6.63 1.65 5.03
N LEU A 59 -6.54 2.76 5.75
CA LEU A 59 -6.72 2.76 7.21
C LEU A 59 -8.21 2.81 7.52
N TRP A 60 -8.70 1.82 8.25
CA TRP A 60 -10.10 1.74 8.64
C TRP A 60 -10.23 0.96 9.94
N GLN A 61 -10.92 1.55 10.92
CA GLN A 61 -11.16 0.91 12.22
C GLN A 61 -9.86 0.38 12.87
N ASP A 62 -8.84 1.23 12.89
CA ASP A 62 -7.53 0.94 13.50
C ASP A 62 -6.81 -0.27 12.90
N LYS A 63 -7.06 -0.55 11.62
CA LYS A 63 -6.39 -1.61 10.87
C LYS A 63 -5.99 -1.13 9.49
N TYR A 64 -4.95 -1.74 8.96
CA TYR A 64 -4.57 -1.59 7.56
C TYR A 64 -5.35 -2.64 6.77
N HIS A 65 -6.19 -2.21 5.85
CA HIS A 65 -6.92 -3.08 4.94
C HIS A 65 -6.22 -3.10 3.59
N ILE A 66 -5.89 -4.30 3.11
CA ILE A 66 -5.08 -4.48 1.90
C ILE A 66 -5.97 -5.03 0.80
N PHE A 67 -5.98 -4.34 -0.33
CA PHE A 67 -6.78 -4.70 -1.49
C PHE A 67 -5.87 -4.84 -2.71
N LYS A 68 -6.09 -5.89 -3.50
CA LYS A 68 -5.43 -6.07 -4.79
C LYS A 68 -6.32 -5.55 -5.90
N ARG A 69 -5.77 -4.72 -6.78
CA ARG A 69 -6.47 -4.26 -7.98
C ARG A 69 -6.57 -5.39 -9.00
N LEU A 70 -7.78 -5.69 -9.44
CA LEU A 70 -8.02 -6.71 -10.48
C LEU A 70 -8.01 -6.07 -11.86
N PRO A 71 -7.76 -6.85 -12.94
CA PRO A 71 -7.80 -6.32 -14.31
C PRO A 71 -9.13 -5.67 -14.68
N THR A 72 -10.23 -6.08 -14.05
CA THR A 72 -11.55 -5.51 -14.26
C THR A 72 -11.73 -4.11 -13.67
N GLY A 73 -10.76 -3.65 -12.85
CA GLY A 73 -10.87 -2.41 -12.10
C GLY A 73 -11.44 -2.57 -10.69
N ASN A 74 -11.93 -3.74 -10.36
CA ASN A 74 -12.41 -4.04 -9.02
C ASN A 74 -11.26 -4.40 -8.08
N TYR A 75 -11.55 -4.48 -6.79
CA TYR A 75 -10.57 -4.81 -5.77
C TYR A 75 -10.91 -6.14 -5.10
N LYS A 76 -9.90 -6.93 -4.81
CA LYS A 76 -10.00 -8.15 -4.01
C LYS A 76 -9.34 -7.91 -2.66
N THR A 77 -10.06 -8.16 -1.57
CA THR A 77 -9.49 -8.03 -0.22
C THR A 77 -8.46 -9.13 0.01
N LEU A 78 -7.24 -8.73 0.36
CA LEU A 78 -6.17 -9.68 0.71
C LEU A 78 -6.13 -9.95 2.20
N GLY A 79 -6.49 -8.99 3.01
CA GLY A 79 -6.49 -9.13 4.45
C GLY A 79 -6.53 -7.81 5.18
N ALA A 80 -6.44 -7.89 6.50
CA ALA A 80 -6.37 -6.72 7.37
C ALA A 80 -5.46 -7.03 8.55
N THR A 81 -4.70 -6.03 8.98
CA THR A 81 -3.80 -6.18 10.13
C THR A 81 -3.58 -4.84 10.80
N ALA A 82 -3.38 -4.86 12.11
CA ALA A 82 -2.99 -3.68 12.87
C ALA A 82 -1.47 -3.52 12.94
N GLU A 83 -0.70 -4.50 12.47
CA GLU A 83 0.75 -4.53 12.56
C GLU A 83 1.41 -4.18 11.24
N ALA A 84 2.29 -3.16 11.27
CA ALA A 84 2.99 -2.69 10.08
C ALA A 84 3.89 -3.78 9.45
N ASP A 85 4.52 -4.62 10.27
CA ASP A 85 5.38 -5.70 9.77
C ASP A 85 4.58 -6.73 8.96
N LYS A 86 3.39 -7.08 9.42
CA LYS A 86 2.51 -7.99 8.68
C LYS A 86 2.02 -7.35 7.40
N LEU A 87 1.68 -6.05 7.45
CA LEU A 87 1.30 -5.31 6.26
C LEU A 87 2.39 -5.35 5.21
N TYR A 88 3.62 -5.09 5.60
CA TYR A 88 4.77 -5.12 4.69
C TYR A 88 4.95 -6.50 4.06
N SER A 89 4.77 -7.57 4.84
CA SER A 89 4.83 -8.94 4.32
C SER A 89 3.76 -9.21 3.26
N TYR A 90 2.53 -8.75 3.48
CA TYR A 90 1.46 -8.85 2.49
C TYR A 90 1.83 -8.14 1.19
N ILE A 91 2.38 -6.92 1.30
CA ILE A 91 2.77 -6.12 0.13
C ILE A 91 3.88 -6.82 -0.65
N LYS A 92 4.92 -7.30 0.03
CA LYS A 92 6.02 -8.02 -0.60
C LYS A 92 5.51 -9.24 -1.37
N LYS A 93 4.65 -10.02 -0.75
CA LYS A 93 4.10 -11.23 -1.35
C LYS A 93 3.26 -10.91 -2.58
N ALA A 94 2.43 -9.89 -2.50
CA ALA A 94 1.58 -9.49 -3.61
C ALA A 94 2.38 -8.93 -4.79
N CYS A 95 3.51 -8.29 -4.54
CA CYS A 95 4.38 -7.73 -5.57
C CYS A 95 5.49 -8.70 -6.03
N ASN A 96 5.57 -9.90 -5.47
CA ASN A 96 6.60 -10.89 -5.77
C ASN A 96 8.02 -10.37 -5.54
N VAL A 97 8.21 -9.71 -4.43
CA VAL A 97 9.50 -9.09 -4.09
C VAL A 97 10.11 -9.74 -2.85
#